data_284479627d21415e7bc28758aacc63ec
#
_entry.id   284479627d21415e7bc28758aacc63ec
#
_cell.length_a   1.000
_cell.length_b   1.000
_cell.length_c   1.000
_cell.angle_alpha   90.00
_cell.angle_beta   90.00
_cell.angle_gamma   90.00
#
_symmetry.space_group_name_H-M   'P 1'
#
loop_
_entity.id
_entity.type
_entity.pdbx_description
1 polymer ?
#
loop_
_entity_poly.entity_id
_entity_poly.type
_entity_poly.pdbx_seq_one_letter_code
_entity_poly.pdbx_strand_id
1 'polypeptide(L)'
;MAGGHLEVERKFDVDGSFTPPTADELAGVPGVASVDDPVEHLLQAGYFDTPDLRLFSARVTMRRRTGGTDAGWHVKLPAEAGARRELHAPLGRSVRKPPA
;
A
#
# COMPACT_ATOMS: atom_id res chain seq x y z
N MET A 1 15.93 2.41 21.68
CA MET A 1 14.87 1.87 20.83
C MET A 1 14.45 2.92 19.83
N ALA A 2 14.43 2.58 18.58
CA ALA A 2 13.85 3.47 17.62
C ALA A 2 12.36 3.64 18.00
N GLY A 3 11.96 4.83 18.32
CA GLY A 3 10.56 5.10 18.59
C GLY A 3 9.73 4.88 17.34
N GLY A 4 8.63 4.18 17.47
CA GLY A 4 7.62 4.23 16.44
C GLY A 4 7.05 5.65 16.37
N HIS A 5 6.58 6.04 15.24
CA HIS A 5 5.82 7.28 15.12
C HIS A 5 4.41 6.96 14.63
N LEU A 6 3.47 7.78 15.04
CA LEU A 6 2.10 7.64 14.59
C LEU A 6 1.98 8.26 13.21
N GLU A 7 1.60 7.45 12.25
CA GLU A 7 1.34 7.89 10.89
C GLU A 7 -0.16 7.91 10.65
N VAL A 8 -0.67 9.02 10.19
CA VAL A 8 -2.08 9.16 9.83
C VAL A 8 -2.16 9.45 8.35
N GLU A 9 -2.82 8.57 7.62
CA GLU A 9 -2.95 8.64 6.19
C GLU A 9 -4.42 8.61 5.78
N ARG A 10 -4.76 9.41 4.79
CA ARG A 10 -6.07 9.37 4.17
C ARG A 10 -5.91 9.04 2.70
N LYS A 11 -6.76 8.14 2.21
CA LYS A 11 -6.77 7.73 0.81
C LYS A 11 -8.07 8.16 0.16
N PHE A 12 -7.94 8.68 -1.05
CA PHE A 12 -9.09 9.13 -1.81
C PHE A 12 -9.06 8.49 -3.19
N ASP A 13 -10.17 7.91 -3.59
CA ASP A 13 -10.35 7.40 -4.94
C ASP A 13 -10.89 8.53 -5.81
N VAL A 14 -10.22 8.77 -6.93
CA VAL A 14 -10.59 9.82 -7.85
C VAL A 14 -10.64 9.26 -9.28
N ASP A 15 -11.43 9.90 -10.13
CA ASP A 15 -11.46 9.51 -11.54
C ASP A 15 -10.29 10.12 -12.33
N GLY A 16 -10.17 9.72 -13.58
CA GLY A 16 -9.07 10.17 -14.43
C GLY A 16 -9.09 11.66 -14.79
N SER A 17 -10.19 12.34 -14.52
CA SER A 17 -10.31 13.77 -14.78
C SER A 17 -9.89 14.63 -13.58
N PHE A 18 -9.62 14.02 -12.46
CA PHE A 18 -9.20 14.74 -11.26
C PHE A 18 -7.82 15.35 -11.45
N THR A 19 -7.71 16.61 -11.08
CA THR A 19 -6.44 17.33 -11.05
C THR A 19 -6.08 17.65 -9.61
N PRO A 20 -4.94 17.18 -9.11
CA PRO A 20 -4.52 17.50 -7.74
C PRO A 20 -4.35 19.00 -7.55
N PRO A 21 -4.55 19.54 -6.33
CA PRO A 21 -4.22 20.92 -6.04
C PRO A 21 -2.76 21.22 -6.34
N THR A 22 -2.49 22.42 -6.82
CA THR A 22 -1.10 22.86 -7.04
C THR A 22 -0.41 23.18 -5.73
N ALA A 23 0.93 23.23 -5.76
CA ALA A 23 1.69 23.64 -4.59
C ALA A 23 1.30 25.03 -4.11
N ASP A 24 1.06 25.96 -5.03
CA ASP A 24 0.64 27.32 -4.69
C ASP A 24 -0.72 27.35 -4.00
N GLU A 25 -1.69 26.56 -4.49
CA GLU A 25 -3.01 26.46 -3.86
C GLU A 25 -2.90 25.90 -2.44
N LEU A 26 -2.08 24.85 -2.24
CA LEU A 26 -1.89 24.25 -0.94
C LEU A 26 -1.14 25.18 0.03
N ALA A 27 -0.17 25.93 -0.47
CA ALA A 27 0.57 26.88 0.35
C ALA A 27 -0.31 28.01 0.88
N GLY A 28 -1.42 28.31 0.22
CA GLY A 28 -2.39 29.30 0.66
C GLY A 28 -3.32 28.82 1.78
N VAL A 29 -3.27 27.55 2.15
CA VAL A 29 -4.13 27.01 3.20
C VAL A 29 -3.54 27.36 4.58
N PRO A 30 -4.34 27.93 5.50
CA PRO A 30 -3.86 28.24 6.84
C PRO A 30 -3.30 27.00 7.54
N GLY A 31 -2.15 27.13 8.16
CA GLY A 31 -1.47 26.03 8.86
C GLY A 31 -0.51 25.22 8.01
N VAL A 32 -0.44 25.48 6.70
CA VAL A 32 0.53 24.82 5.81
C VAL A 32 1.83 25.61 5.85
N ALA A 33 2.90 24.99 6.33
CA ALA A 33 4.22 25.63 6.43
C ALA A 33 5.04 25.45 5.14
N SER A 34 4.90 24.30 4.49
CA SER A 34 5.62 24.00 3.25
C SER A 34 4.86 22.97 2.45
N VAL A 35 5.11 22.91 1.16
CA VAL A 35 4.54 21.92 0.24
C VAL A 35 5.68 21.35 -0.59
N ASP A 36 5.87 20.04 -0.48
CA ASP A 36 6.84 19.33 -1.31
C ASP A 36 6.24 19.05 -2.71
N ASP A 37 7.09 18.80 -3.67
CA ASP A 37 6.66 18.40 -4.99
C ASP A 37 5.90 17.07 -4.91
N PRO A 38 4.80 16.93 -5.64
CA PRO A 38 4.08 15.67 -5.64
C PRO A 38 4.92 14.57 -6.28
N VAL A 39 4.77 13.36 -5.75
CA VAL A 39 5.41 12.17 -6.29
C VAL A 39 4.32 11.25 -6.82
N GLU A 40 4.45 10.87 -8.09
CA GLU A 40 3.51 9.95 -8.72
C GLU A 40 4.12 8.55 -8.74
N HIS A 41 3.35 7.57 -8.26
CA HIS A 41 3.74 6.17 -8.29
C HIS A 41 2.72 5.38 -9.09
N LEU A 42 3.20 4.57 -10.03
CA LEU A 42 2.36 3.57 -10.67
C LEU A 42 2.45 2.29 -9.83
N LEU A 43 1.39 1.99 -9.11
CA LEU A 43 1.31 0.83 -8.26
C LEU A 43 0.46 -0.23 -8.93
N GLN A 44 1.01 -1.44 -9.04
CA GLN A 44 0.29 -2.60 -9.55
C GLN A 44 0.36 -3.71 -8.52
N ALA A 45 -0.75 -4.40 -8.32
CA ALA A 45 -0.81 -5.52 -7.40
C ALA A 45 -1.57 -6.67 -8.04
N GLY A 46 -0.97 -7.85 -8.01
CA GLY A 46 -1.64 -9.09 -8.35
C GLY A 46 -1.98 -9.84 -7.09
N TYR A 47 -3.22 -10.29 -6.96
CA TYR A 47 -3.66 -11.09 -5.83
C TYR A 47 -3.67 -12.55 -6.20
N PHE A 48 -3.28 -13.38 -5.24
CA PHE A 48 -3.14 -14.81 -5.45
C PHE A 48 -3.99 -15.57 -4.46
N ASP A 49 -4.66 -16.60 -4.95
CA ASP A 49 -5.48 -17.49 -4.12
C ASP A 49 -5.60 -18.84 -4.83
N THR A 50 -6.17 -19.79 -4.13
CA THR A 50 -6.54 -21.05 -4.73
C THR A 50 -7.83 -20.88 -5.56
N PRO A 51 -8.13 -21.80 -6.51
CA PRO A 51 -9.35 -21.69 -7.30
C PRO A 51 -10.64 -21.64 -6.46
N ASP A 52 -10.63 -22.27 -5.29
CA ASP A 52 -11.77 -22.25 -4.36
C ASP A 52 -11.66 -21.18 -3.29
N LEU A 53 -10.78 -20.18 -3.47
CA LEU A 53 -10.64 -19.02 -2.61
C LEU A 53 -10.41 -19.37 -1.12
N ARG A 54 -9.50 -20.28 -0.86
CA ARG A 54 -9.19 -20.70 0.50
C ARG A 54 -8.58 -19.59 1.35
N LEU A 55 -7.71 -18.78 0.75
CA LEU A 55 -7.11 -17.66 1.48
C LEU A 55 -8.17 -16.62 1.80
N PHE A 56 -8.98 -16.25 0.84
CA PHE A 56 -10.07 -15.30 1.05
C PHE A 56 -11.02 -15.77 2.16
N SER A 57 -11.40 -17.05 2.14
CA SER A 57 -12.26 -17.62 3.16
C SER A 57 -11.66 -17.58 4.55
N ALA A 58 -10.33 -17.67 4.66
CA ALA A 58 -9.61 -17.60 5.92
C ALA A 58 -9.23 -16.16 6.30
N ARG A 59 -9.70 -15.15 5.56
CA ARG A 59 -9.36 -13.74 5.75
C ARG A 59 -7.87 -13.46 5.58
N VAL A 60 -7.22 -14.22 4.70
CA VAL A 60 -5.83 -14.05 4.34
C VAL A 60 -5.77 -13.46 2.94
N THR A 61 -4.91 -12.47 2.75
CA THR A 61 -4.62 -11.94 1.42
C THR A 61 -3.16 -12.14 1.09
N MET A 62 -2.88 -12.53 -0.15
CA MET A 62 -1.53 -12.66 -0.68
C MET A 62 -1.45 -11.86 -1.96
N ARG A 63 -0.53 -10.91 -2.01
CA ARG A 63 -0.37 -10.05 -3.19
C ARG A 63 1.09 -9.85 -3.54
N ARG A 64 1.33 -9.65 -4.83
CA ARG A 64 2.61 -9.19 -5.34
C ARG A 64 2.44 -7.76 -5.84
N ARG A 65 3.18 -6.84 -5.26
CA ARG A 65 3.07 -5.42 -5.57
C ARG A 65 4.34 -4.93 -6.25
N THR A 66 4.17 -4.18 -7.33
CA THR A 66 5.27 -3.51 -8.03
C THR A 66 5.03 -2.01 -8.02
N GLY A 67 6.12 -1.26 -8.15
CA GLY A 67 6.09 0.20 -8.06
C GLY A 67 6.08 0.69 -6.62
N GLY A 68 6.49 1.93 -6.41
CA GLY A 68 6.54 2.51 -5.08
C GLY A 68 7.70 1.99 -4.25
N THR A 69 7.65 2.31 -2.96
CA THR A 69 8.73 2.02 -2.02
C THR A 69 8.59 0.67 -1.32
N ASP A 70 7.41 0.07 -1.35
CA ASP A 70 7.13 -1.19 -0.67
C ASP A 70 6.83 -2.33 -1.65
N ALA A 71 7.49 -2.34 -2.80
CA ALA A 71 7.36 -3.42 -3.77
C ALA A 71 7.77 -4.76 -3.14
N GLY A 72 7.04 -5.81 -3.47
CA GLY A 72 7.31 -7.13 -2.92
C GLY A 72 6.07 -7.99 -2.80
N TRP A 73 6.24 -9.11 -2.13
CA TRP A 73 5.15 -10.00 -1.75
C TRP A 73 4.67 -9.63 -0.36
N HIS A 74 3.37 -9.55 -0.21
CA HIS A 74 2.73 -9.20 1.06
C HIS A 74 1.66 -10.22 1.37
N VAL A 75 1.74 -10.81 2.55
CA VAL A 75 0.70 -11.70 3.06
C VAL A 75 0.13 -11.07 4.32
N LYS A 76 -1.16 -10.84 4.32
CA LYS A 76 -1.86 -10.32 5.49
C LYS A 76 -2.68 -11.42 6.12
N LEU A 77 -2.44 -11.66 7.39
CA LEU A 77 -3.07 -12.69 8.20
C LEU A 77 -3.96 -12.04 9.25
N PRO A 78 -5.10 -12.66 9.60
CA PRO A 78 -5.88 -12.17 10.73
C PRO A 78 -5.11 -12.38 12.02
N ALA A 79 -5.25 -11.45 12.95
CA ALA A 79 -4.69 -11.53 14.27
C ALA A 79 -5.78 -11.23 15.29
N GLU A 80 -5.45 -11.33 16.57
CA GLU A 80 -6.41 -11.08 17.63
C GLU A 80 -6.87 -9.62 17.66
N ALA A 81 -8.06 -9.40 18.18
CA ALA A 81 -8.65 -8.08 18.39
C ALA A 81 -8.78 -7.23 17.11
N GLY A 82 -9.02 -7.87 15.97
CA GLY A 82 -9.17 -7.16 14.71
C GLY A 82 -7.87 -6.66 14.09
N ALA A 83 -6.74 -6.90 14.72
CA ALA A 83 -5.43 -6.58 14.15
C ALA A 83 -5.10 -7.51 12.98
N ARG A 84 -4.14 -7.12 12.20
CA ARG A 84 -3.64 -7.95 11.11
C ARG A 84 -2.13 -8.05 11.20
N ARG A 85 -1.63 -9.24 10.94
CA ARG A 85 -0.20 -9.48 10.82
C ARG A 85 0.19 -9.49 9.36
N GLU A 86 1.24 -8.79 9.02
CA GLU A 86 1.75 -8.74 7.66
C GLU A 86 3.11 -9.39 7.56
N LEU A 87 3.26 -10.27 6.57
CA LEU A 87 4.53 -10.85 6.18
C LEU A 87 4.95 -10.23 4.87
N HIS A 88 6.22 -9.91 4.74
CA HIS A 88 6.75 -9.26 3.56
C HIS A 88 7.97 -10.00 3.06
N ALA A 89 8.07 -10.16 1.74
CA ALA A 89 9.23 -10.73 1.08
C ALA A 89 9.56 -9.92 -0.18
N PRO A 90 10.83 -9.90 -0.60
CA PRO A 90 11.21 -9.19 -1.82
C PRO A 90 10.57 -9.80 -3.05
N LEU A 91 10.52 -9.05 -4.15
CA LEU A 91 9.89 -9.49 -5.39
C LEU A 91 10.42 -10.81 -5.92
N GLY A 92 11.72 -11.07 -5.81
CA GLY A 92 12.30 -12.26 -6.39
C GLY A 92 12.26 -12.24 -7.91
N ARG A 93 12.49 -13.41 -8.50
CA ARG A 93 12.56 -13.55 -9.96
C ARG A 93 11.23 -13.95 -10.60
N SER A 94 10.36 -14.58 -9.85
CA SER A 94 9.10 -15.10 -10.39
C SER A 94 7.95 -14.13 -10.11
N VAL A 95 7.09 -13.92 -11.10
CA VAL A 95 5.87 -13.15 -10.94
C VAL A 95 4.71 -13.99 -10.40
N ARG A 96 4.89 -15.30 -10.31
CA ARG A 96 3.82 -16.24 -9.92
C ARG A 96 4.12 -17.02 -8.66
N LYS A 97 5.36 -16.91 -8.14
CA LYS A 97 5.81 -17.72 -7.01
C LYS A 97 6.61 -16.83 -6.05
N PRO A 98 6.26 -16.77 -4.78
CA PRO A 98 7.04 -16.03 -3.82
C PRO A 98 8.42 -16.66 -3.61
N PRO A 99 9.40 -15.88 -3.17
CA PRO A 99 10.70 -16.45 -2.81
C PRO A 99 10.56 -17.41 -1.63
N ALA A 100 11.47 -18.34 -1.58
CA ALA A 100 11.50 -19.36 -0.53
C ALA A 100 11.75 -18.76 0.86
#